data_51c6b3fd34af5ea0546f54d3314835b9
#
_entry.id   51c6b3fd34af5ea0546f54d3314835b9
#
_cell.length_a   1.000
_cell.length_b   1.000
_cell.length_c   1.000
_cell.angle_alpha   90.00
_cell.angle_beta   90.00
_cell.angle_gamma   90.00
#
_symmetry.space_group_name_H-M   'P 1'
#
loop_
_entity.id
_entity.type
_entity.pdbx_description
1 polymer ?
#
loop_
_entity_poly.entity_id
_entity_poly.type
_entity_poly.pdbx_seq_one_letter_code
_entity_poly.pdbx_strand_id
1 'polypeptide(L)'
;PPADRLAEIAAMDDQRVIELVAASAREAEIRLAAIGRLESPSAIAASALEDALAANRIAAAERLEDRASLEQLAKAAGKRDKNVYRIARRKLKDIAEREALPERVRTQCADLCEKLERLGRFDSWTQDRGMLDLLDRQWAELEPQADDGWKDRYRALRTEFLTAYEDYRQAHE
;
A
#
# COMPACT_ATOMS: atom_id res chain seq x y z
N PRO A 1 13.96 -39.97 -2.39
CA PRO A 1 13.26 -39.32 -3.52
C PRO A 1 13.02 -37.85 -3.24
N PRO A 2 12.93 -36.97 -4.25
CA PRO A 2 12.68 -35.55 -4.06
C PRO A 2 11.39 -35.23 -3.27
N ALA A 3 10.34 -36.03 -3.45
CA ALA A 3 9.07 -35.87 -2.73
C ALA A 3 9.22 -36.05 -1.22
N ASP A 4 10.07 -36.96 -0.77
CA ASP A 4 10.33 -37.19 0.66
C ASP A 4 11.08 -36.01 1.27
N ARG A 5 12.05 -35.47 0.54
CA ARG A 5 12.80 -34.25 0.97
C ARG A 5 11.93 -33.03 1.06
N LEU A 6 11.00 -32.84 0.12
CA LEU A 6 10.02 -31.75 0.18
C LEU A 6 9.11 -31.86 1.41
N ALA A 7 8.66 -33.10 1.74
CA ALA A 7 7.89 -33.36 2.94
C ALA A 7 8.69 -33.08 4.23
N GLU A 8 9.98 -33.45 4.26
CA GLU A 8 10.88 -33.12 5.38
C GLU A 8 11.03 -31.62 5.60
N ILE A 9 11.19 -30.83 4.53
CA ILE A 9 11.29 -29.38 4.60
C ILE A 9 9.97 -28.79 5.11
N ALA A 10 8.82 -29.28 4.64
CA ALA A 10 7.51 -28.83 5.10
C ALA A 10 7.28 -29.08 6.60
N ALA A 11 7.88 -30.13 7.15
CA ALA A 11 7.79 -30.49 8.57
C ALA A 11 8.91 -29.90 9.45
N MET A 12 9.90 -29.23 8.86
CA MET A 12 11.08 -28.72 9.54
C MET A 12 10.76 -27.45 10.34
N ASP A 13 11.19 -27.39 11.60
CA ASP A 13 10.94 -26.24 12.48
C ASP A 13 12.21 -25.42 12.79
N ASP A 14 13.40 -25.98 12.59
CA ASP A 14 14.65 -25.29 12.87
C ASP A 14 15.03 -24.36 11.70
N GLN A 15 14.94 -23.04 11.93
CA GLN A 15 15.28 -22.03 10.93
C GLN A 15 16.74 -22.08 10.48
N ARG A 16 17.68 -22.49 11.33
CA ARG A 16 19.09 -22.64 10.94
C ARG A 16 19.27 -23.70 9.87
N VAL A 17 18.54 -24.80 10.01
CA VAL A 17 18.55 -25.88 9.00
C VAL A 17 17.85 -25.46 7.72
N ILE A 18 16.72 -24.77 7.83
CA ILE A 18 16.00 -24.21 6.66
C ILE A 18 16.89 -23.24 5.89
N GLU A 19 17.59 -22.34 6.58
CA GLU A 19 18.54 -21.40 5.97
C GLU A 19 19.70 -22.13 5.26
N LEU A 20 20.24 -23.16 5.89
CA LEU A 20 21.29 -23.97 5.28
C LEU A 20 20.80 -24.69 4.02
N VAL A 21 19.61 -25.28 4.05
CA VAL A 21 19.00 -25.95 2.89
C VAL A 21 18.73 -24.94 1.77
N ALA A 22 18.19 -23.77 2.08
CA ALA A 22 17.94 -22.72 1.10
C ALA A 22 19.22 -22.24 0.41
N ALA A 23 20.33 -22.17 1.14
CA ALA A 23 21.61 -21.71 0.61
C ALA A 23 22.40 -22.80 -0.14
N SER A 24 22.29 -24.07 0.24
CA SER A 24 23.24 -25.10 -0.17
C SER A 24 22.65 -26.39 -0.75
N ALA A 25 21.34 -26.58 -0.72
CA ALA A 25 20.75 -27.76 -1.35
C ALA A 25 21.06 -27.81 -2.85
N ARG A 26 21.38 -28.97 -3.34
CA ARG A 26 21.81 -29.18 -4.73
C ARG A 26 20.67 -28.93 -5.72
N GLU A 27 19.49 -29.42 -5.39
CA GLU A 27 18.32 -29.32 -6.24
C GLU A 27 17.63 -27.98 -6.03
N ALA A 28 17.38 -27.23 -7.11
CA ALA A 28 16.73 -25.93 -7.09
C ALA A 28 15.33 -25.99 -6.47
N GLU A 29 14.61 -27.07 -6.70
CA GLU A 29 13.27 -27.32 -6.15
C GLU A 29 13.29 -27.42 -4.62
N ILE A 30 14.29 -28.07 -4.06
CA ILE A 30 14.51 -28.17 -2.61
C ILE A 30 14.87 -26.82 -2.02
N ARG A 31 15.76 -26.07 -2.67
CA ARG A 31 16.08 -24.70 -2.25
C ARG A 31 14.83 -23.80 -2.28
N LEU A 32 14.02 -23.90 -3.32
CA LEU A 32 12.77 -23.11 -3.41
C LEU A 32 11.81 -23.42 -2.27
N ALA A 33 11.63 -24.68 -1.92
CA ALA A 33 10.79 -25.08 -0.80
C ALA A 33 11.31 -24.50 0.53
N ALA A 34 12.62 -24.51 0.74
CA ALA A 34 13.25 -23.91 1.93
C ALA A 34 13.13 -22.36 1.92
N ILE A 35 13.30 -21.71 0.78
CA ILE A 35 13.10 -20.26 0.60
C ILE A 35 11.67 -19.87 1.04
N GLY A 36 10.67 -20.69 0.69
CA GLY A 36 9.28 -20.49 1.10
C GLY A 36 9.06 -20.53 2.62
N ARG A 37 9.99 -21.05 3.38
CA ARG A 37 9.94 -21.22 4.83
C ARG A 37 10.92 -20.33 5.61
N LEU A 38 11.73 -19.52 4.94
CA LEU A 38 12.63 -18.58 5.59
C LEU A 38 11.84 -17.50 6.32
N GLU A 39 12.28 -17.16 7.54
CA GLU A 39 11.68 -16.10 8.35
C GLU A 39 12.61 -14.87 8.45
N SER A 40 13.92 -15.09 8.46
CA SER A 40 14.90 -14.02 8.56
C SER A 40 14.95 -13.17 7.28
N PRO A 41 14.74 -11.84 7.35
CA PRO A 41 14.90 -10.97 6.18
C PRO A 41 16.28 -11.07 5.53
N SER A 42 17.34 -11.24 6.31
CA SER A 42 18.71 -11.37 5.77
C SER A 42 18.90 -12.68 5.01
N ALA A 43 18.31 -13.79 5.47
CA ALA A 43 18.35 -15.07 4.76
C ALA A 43 17.53 -15.02 3.46
N ILE A 44 16.37 -14.38 3.48
CA ILE A 44 15.55 -14.17 2.27
C ILE A 44 16.30 -13.30 1.26
N ALA A 45 16.92 -12.22 1.71
CA ALA A 45 17.72 -11.34 0.84
C ALA A 45 18.93 -12.08 0.25
N ALA A 46 19.60 -12.93 1.02
CA ALA A 46 20.69 -13.75 0.53
C ALA A 46 20.23 -14.69 -0.59
N SER A 47 19.12 -15.37 -0.44
CA SER A 47 18.54 -16.20 -1.51
C SER A 47 18.15 -15.37 -2.75
N ALA A 48 17.63 -14.17 -2.57
CA ALA A 48 17.28 -13.27 -3.67
C ALA A 48 18.49 -12.77 -4.47
N LEU A 49 19.67 -12.73 -3.87
CA LEU A 49 20.93 -12.32 -4.53
C LEU A 49 21.75 -13.48 -5.06
N GLU A 50 21.79 -14.58 -4.32
CA GLU A 50 22.82 -15.60 -4.45
C GLU A 50 22.30 -16.90 -5.09
N ASP A 51 21.01 -17.20 -5.09
CA ASP A 51 20.53 -18.47 -5.65
C ASP A 51 20.93 -18.59 -7.13
N ALA A 52 21.40 -19.77 -7.50
CA ALA A 52 21.88 -20.05 -8.85
C ALA A 52 20.75 -19.94 -9.90
N LEU A 53 19.51 -20.24 -9.51
CA LEU A 53 18.36 -20.20 -10.41
C LEU A 53 17.62 -18.86 -10.30
N ALA A 54 17.46 -18.18 -11.42
CA ALA A 54 16.76 -16.88 -11.47
C ALA A 54 15.35 -16.93 -10.90
N ALA A 55 14.59 -18.00 -11.16
CA ALA A 55 13.25 -18.17 -10.61
C ALA A 55 13.24 -18.21 -9.08
N ASN A 56 14.24 -18.81 -8.46
CA ASN A 56 14.39 -18.85 -7.00
C ASN A 56 14.74 -17.49 -6.43
N ARG A 57 15.61 -16.73 -7.11
CA ARG A 57 15.94 -15.34 -6.71
C ARG A 57 14.69 -14.45 -6.73
N ILE A 58 13.90 -14.56 -7.78
CA ILE A 58 12.63 -13.82 -7.91
C ILE A 58 11.66 -14.23 -6.80
N ALA A 59 11.48 -15.52 -6.54
CA ALA A 59 10.61 -16.01 -5.48
C ALA A 59 11.04 -15.49 -4.09
N ALA A 60 12.32 -15.45 -3.81
CA ALA A 60 12.86 -14.89 -2.56
C ALA A 60 12.61 -13.37 -2.47
N ALA A 61 12.88 -12.63 -3.54
CA ALA A 61 12.65 -11.20 -3.58
C ALA A 61 11.17 -10.84 -3.35
N GLU A 62 10.23 -11.61 -3.89
CA GLU A 62 8.78 -11.41 -3.68
C GLU A 62 8.37 -11.65 -2.22
N ARG A 63 9.10 -12.43 -1.46
CA ARG A 63 8.83 -12.64 -0.04
C ARG A 63 9.37 -11.57 0.89
N LEU A 64 10.31 -10.77 0.45
CA LEU A 64 10.94 -9.73 1.28
C LEU A 64 9.98 -8.55 1.45
N GLU A 65 9.64 -8.19 2.68
CA GLU A 65 8.69 -7.10 3.00
C GLU A 65 9.31 -5.96 3.80
N ASP A 66 10.47 -6.18 4.40
CA ASP A 66 11.15 -5.21 5.24
C ASP A 66 11.79 -4.09 4.40
N ARG A 67 11.49 -2.82 4.70
CA ARG A 67 12.01 -1.66 3.96
C ARG A 67 13.53 -1.64 3.87
N ALA A 68 14.22 -1.77 5.00
CA ALA A 68 15.68 -1.69 5.03
C ALA A 68 16.32 -2.80 4.20
N SER A 69 15.78 -4.02 4.29
CA SER A 69 16.24 -5.16 3.50
C SER A 69 15.96 -4.99 2.01
N LEU A 70 14.79 -4.42 1.64
CA LEU A 70 14.46 -4.10 0.26
C LEU A 70 15.37 -3.03 -0.34
N GLU A 71 15.74 -2.00 0.44
CA GLU A 71 16.70 -0.96 0.01
C GLU A 71 18.09 -1.57 -0.24
N GLN A 72 18.55 -2.42 0.66
CA GLN A 72 19.82 -3.14 0.49
C GLN A 72 19.77 -4.09 -0.70
N LEU A 73 18.67 -4.82 -0.87
CA LEU A 73 18.47 -5.72 -2.02
C LEU A 73 18.50 -4.94 -3.34
N ALA A 74 17.79 -3.83 -3.44
CA ALA A 74 17.78 -2.99 -4.64
C ALA A 74 19.19 -2.48 -4.98
N LYS A 75 19.93 -2.03 -3.97
CA LYS A 75 21.31 -1.58 -4.12
C LYS A 75 22.25 -2.69 -4.59
N ALA A 76 22.15 -3.86 -3.97
CA ALA A 76 23.02 -5.00 -4.28
C ALA A 76 22.67 -5.65 -5.63
N ALA A 77 21.40 -5.78 -5.96
CA ALA A 77 20.95 -6.30 -7.26
C ALA A 77 21.33 -5.36 -8.41
N GLY A 78 21.01 -4.06 -8.27
CA GLY A 78 21.44 -3.02 -9.20
C GLY A 78 21.28 -3.43 -10.67
N LYS A 79 22.40 -3.37 -11.40
CA LYS A 79 22.48 -3.78 -12.80
C LYS A 79 22.71 -5.29 -12.99
N ARG A 80 23.04 -6.01 -11.94
CA ARG A 80 23.40 -7.45 -11.99
C ARG A 80 22.18 -8.33 -12.25
N ASP A 81 21.06 -8.01 -11.56
CA ASP A 81 19.79 -8.73 -11.70
C ASP A 81 18.63 -7.74 -11.82
N LYS A 82 18.26 -7.46 -13.05
CA LYS A 82 17.18 -6.48 -13.35
C LYS A 82 15.82 -6.90 -12.78
N ASN A 83 15.54 -8.20 -12.73
CA ASN A 83 14.25 -8.70 -12.23
C ASN A 83 14.14 -8.50 -10.72
N VAL A 84 15.16 -8.91 -9.98
CA VAL A 84 15.22 -8.70 -8.52
C VAL A 84 15.20 -7.20 -8.19
N TYR A 85 15.96 -6.40 -8.92
CA TYR A 85 15.94 -4.95 -8.76
C TYR A 85 14.55 -4.35 -8.95
N ARG A 86 13.84 -4.73 -10.01
CA ARG A 86 12.46 -4.24 -10.27
C ARG A 86 11.50 -4.62 -9.16
N ILE A 87 11.58 -5.86 -8.66
CA ILE A 87 10.75 -6.32 -7.55
C ILE A 87 11.00 -5.49 -6.30
N ALA A 88 12.25 -5.30 -5.92
CA ALA A 88 12.62 -4.48 -4.76
C ALA A 88 12.11 -3.03 -4.91
N ARG A 89 12.30 -2.42 -6.08
CA ARG A 89 11.84 -1.05 -6.36
C ARG A 89 10.32 -0.91 -6.34
N ARG A 90 9.60 -1.87 -6.90
CA ARG A 90 8.13 -1.90 -6.85
C ARG A 90 7.63 -1.98 -5.41
N LYS A 91 8.17 -2.89 -4.61
CA LYS A 91 7.79 -3.06 -3.22
C LYS A 91 8.10 -1.83 -2.37
N LEU A 92 9.24 -1.19 -2.59
CA LEU A 92 9.58 0.08 -1.92
C LEU A 92 8.62 1.21 -2.29
N LYS A 93 8.22 1.29 -3.55
CA LYS A 93 7.19 2.25 -4.01
C LYS A 93 5.85 1.99 -3.33
N ASP A 94 5.41 0.73 -3.25
CA ASP A 94 4.16 0.36 -2.59
C ASP A 94 4.18 0.71 -1.08
N ILE A 95 5.30 0.53 -0.40
CA ILE A 95 5.49 0.94 1.00
C ILE A 95 5.36 2.46 1.12
N ALA A 96 6.06 3.21 0.27
CA ALA A 96 6.02 4.68 0.28
C ALA A 96 4.60 5.22 0.01
N GLU A 97 3.88 4.63 -0.93
CA GLU A 97 2.49 5.00 -1.23
C GLU A 97 1.55 4.72 -0.06
N ARG A 98 1.69 3.56 0.60
CA ARG A 98 0.89 3.22 1.79
C ARG A 98 1.16 4.17 2.95
N GLU A 99 2.40 4.57 3.17
CA GLU A 99 2.77 5.52 4.22
C GLU A 99 2.32 6.95 3.92
N ALA A 100 2.30 7.33 2.65
CA ALA A 100 1.83 8.65 2.22
C ALA A 100 0.29 8.78 2.21
N LEU A 101 -0.44 7.67 2.19
CA LEU A 101 -1.90 7.65 2.05
C LEU A 101 -2.63 8.44 3.15
N PRO A 102 -2.33 8.30 4.45
CA PRO A 102 -3.02 9.04 5.51
C PRO A 102 -2.89 10.56 5.35
N GLU A 103 -1.72 11.06 5.00
CA GLU A 103 -1.49 12.49 4.80
C GLU A 103 -2.20 13.00 3.55
N ARG A 104 -2.20 12.24 2.48
CA ARG A 104 -2.91 12.56 1.25
C ARG A 104 -4.42 12.65 1.49
N VAL A 105 -4.99 11.67 2.20
CA VAL A 105 -6.41 11.67 2.57
C VAL A 105 -6.74 12.90 3.43
N ARG A 106 -5.92 13.22 4.42
CA ARG A 106 -6.09 14.40 5.26
C ARG A 106 -6.13 15.69 4.45
N THR A 107 -5.18 15.85 3.52
CA THR A 107 -5.10 17.02 2.63
C THR A 107 -6.34 17.14 1.75
N GLN A 108 -6.80 16.03 1.17
CA GLN A 108 -8.00 16.02 0.34
C GLN A 108 -9.27 16.32 1.15
N CYS A 109 -9.40 15.80 2.37
CA CYS A 109 -10.51 16.11 3.27
C CYS A 109 -10.54 17.59 3.63
N ALA A 110 -9.39 18.17 3.96
CA ALA A 110 -9.26 19.60 4.26
C ALA A 110 -9.68 20.47 3.06
N ASP A 111 -9.21 20.13 1.85
CA ASP A 111 -9.55 20.85 0.63
C ASP A 111 -11.06 20.81 0.33
N LEU A 112 -11.70 19.65 0.44
CA LEU A 112 -13.15 19.53 0.24
C LEU A 112 -13.95 20.33 1.28
N CYS A 113 -13.55 20.25 2.55
CA CYS A 113 -14.20 21.04 3.62
C CYS A 113 -14.02 22.54 3.40
N GLU A 114 -12.84 23.00 2.99
CA GLU A 114 -12.60 24.41 2.68
C GLU A 114 -13.47 24.90 1.52
N LYS A 115 -13.60 24.10 0.45
CA LYS A 115 -14.48 24.41 -0.67
C LYS A 115 -15.95 24.49 -0.22
N LEU A 116 -16.37 23.56 0.62
CA LEU A 116 -17.73 23.52 1.17
C LEU A 116 -18.03 24.74 2.07
N GLU A 117 -17.07 25.19 2.90
CA GLU A 117 -17.19 26.40 3.72
C GLU A 117 -17.38 27.69 2.91
N ARG A 118 -16.95 27.70 1.66
CA ARG A 118 -17.09 28.87 0.77
C ARG A 118 -18.46 28.97 0.11
N LEU A 119 -19.24 27.90 0.10
CA LEU A 119 -20.57 27.90 -0.51
C LEU A 119 -21.51 28.84 0.27
N GLY A 120 -22.35 29.55 -0.46
CA GLY A 120 -23.33 30.48 0.10
C GLY A 120 -22.77 31.83 0.57
N ARG A 121 -21.49 32.12 0.35
CA ARG A 121 -20.85 33.35 0.83
C ARG A 121 -20.87 34.50 -0.19
N PHE A 122 -21.13 34.25 -1.47
CA PHE A 122 -20.95 35.21 -2.56
C PHE A 122 -22.23 35.41 -3.40
N ASP A 123 -23.39 35.17 -2.84
CA ASP A 123 -24.70 35.33 -3.47
C ASP A 123 -24.88 34.55 -4.79
N SER A 124 -24.15 33.44 -4.94
CA SER A 124 -24.18 32.53 -6.09
C SER A 124 -24.92 31.22 -5.82
N TRP A 125 -26.03 31.31 -5.12
CA TRP A 125 -26.76 30.16 -4.52
C TRP A 125 -27.05 29.02 -5.48
N THR A 126 -27.49 29.32 -6.71
CA THR A 126 -27.79 28.27 -7.71
C THR A 126 -26.55 27.51 -8.17
N GLN A 127 -25.45 28.27 -8.38
CA GLN A 127 -24.16 27.65 -8.76
C GLN A 127 -23.58 26.86 -7.59
N ASP A 128 -23.67 27.40 -6.38
CA ASP A 128 -23.17 26.76 -5.16
C ASP A 128 -23.93 25.47 -4.85
N ARG A 129 -25.25 25.44 -5.13
CA ARG A 129 -26.01 24.18 -5.00
C ARG A 129 -25.52 23.11 -5.98
N GLY A 130 -25.21 23.47 -7.23
CA GLY A 130 -24.59 22.58 -8.20
C GLY A 130 -23.17 22.14 -7.80
N MET A 131 -22.40 23.07 -7.20
CA MET A 131 -21.07 22.75 -6.66
C MET A 131 -21.13 21.74 -5.51
N LEU A 132 -22.14 21.85 -4.63
CA LEU A 132 -22.34 20.86 -3.56
C LEU A 132 -22.50 19.44 -4.12
N ASP A 133 -23.24 19.26 -5.21
CA ASP A 133 -23.40 17.94 -5.83
C ASP A 133 -22.07 17.36 -6.34
N LEU A 134 -21.18 18.23 -6.84
CA LEU A 134 -19.83 17.81 -7.24
C LEU A 134 -18.97 17.43 -6.01
N LEU A 135 -19.00 18.25 -4.95
CA LEU A 135 -18.27 17.99 -3.71
C LEU A 135 -18.76 16.70 -3.03
N ASP A 136 -20.08 16.46 -3.03
CA ASP A 136 -20.67 15.23 -2.48
C ASP A 136 -20.18 13.98 -3.24
N ARG A 137 -20.01 14.06 -4.56
CA ARG A 137 -19.44 12.95 -5.35
C ARG A 137 -17.98 12.70 -5.01
N GLN A 138 -17.18 13.74 -4.92
CA GLN A 138 -15.78 13.63 -4.51
C GLN A 138 -15.64 13.11 -3.08
N TRP A 139 -16.51 13.57 -2.18
CA TRP A 139 -16.54 13.08 -0.81
C TRP A 139 -16.90 11.60 -0.72
N ALA A 140 -17.87 11.12 -1.49
CA ALA A 140 -18.25 9.71 -1.51
C ALA A 140 -17.10 8.77 -1.84
N GLU A 141 -16.18 9.20 -2.71
CA GLU A 141 -14.97 8.42 -3.04
C GLU A 141 -13.93 8.45 -1.91
N LEU A 142 -13.86 9.56 -1.17
CA LEU A 142 -12.87 9.78 -0.11
C LEU A 142 -13.32 9.27 1.26
N GLU A 143 -14.61 9.31 1.54
CA GLU A 143 -15.21 9.01 2.86
C GLU A 143 -14.77 7.67 3.46
N PRO A 144 -14.68 6.53 2.71
CA PRO A 144 -14.23 5.26 3.27
C PRO A 144 -12.82 5.29 3.88
N GLN A 145 -11.98 6.23 3.46
CA GLN A 145 -10.61 6.40 3.93
C GLN A 145 -10.46 7.51 4.97
N ALA A 146 -11.49 8.34 5.16
CA ALA A 146 -11.49 9.46 6.09
C ALA A 146 -11.72 8.98 7.54
N ASP A 147 -11.11 9.68 8.51
CA ASP A 147 -11.45 9.47 9.91
C ASP A 147 -12.78 10.12 10.30
N ASP A 148 -13.28 9.77 11.50
CA ASP A 148 -14.59 10.24 11.97
C ASP A 148 -14.65 11.76 12.14
N GLY A 149 -13.54 12.41 12.50
CA GLY A 149 -13.46 13.87 12.63
C GLY A 149 -13.75 14.57 11.31
N TRP A 150 -13.19 14.09 10.20
CA TRP A 150 -13.46 14.62 8.87
C TRP A 150 -14.89 14.33 8.41
N LYS A 151 -15.41 13.15 8.70
CA LYS A 151 -16.82 12.80 8.38
C LYS A 151 -17.79 13.71 9.08
N ASP A 152 -17.60 13.96 10.36
CA ASP A 152 -18.44 14.85 11.15
C ASP A 152 -18.35 16.31 10.66
N ARG A 153 -17.16 16.77 10.34
CA ARG A 153 -16.94 18.13 9.81
C ARG A 153 -17.64 18.33 8.47
N TYR A 154 -17.43 17.39 7.53
CA TYR A 154 -18.09 17.46 6.22
C TYR A 154 -19.61 17.48 6.35
N ARG A 155 -20.17 16.62 7.18
CA ARG A 155 -21.61 16.53 7.45
C ARG A 155 -22.15 17.83 8.03
N ALA A 156 -21.46 18.41 9.00
CA ALA A 156 -21.86 19.68 9.64
C ALA A 156 -21.88 20.84 8.64
N LEU A 157 -20.82 21.01 7.85
CA LEU A 157 -20.72 22.04 6.82
C LEU A 157 -21.78 21.87 5.72
N ARG A 158 -22.03 20.64 5.31
CA ARG A 158 -23.07 20.33 4.34
C ARG A 158 -24.47 20.70 4.85
N THR A 159 -24.76 20.36 6.08
CA THR A 159 -26.04 20.69 6.72
C THR A 159 -26.21 22.20 6.85
N GLU A 160 -25.18 22.92 7.28
CA GLU A 160 -25.17 24.40 7.38
C GLU A 160 -25.50 25.05 6.03
N PHE A 161 -24.82 24.64 4.97
CA PHE A 161 -25.09 25.18 3.63
C PHE A 161 -26.53 24.87 3.16
N LEU A 162 -27.00 23.65 3.33
CA LEU A 162 -28.35 23.26 2.87
C LEU A 162 -29.44 24.01 3.63
N THR A 163 -29.25 24.27 4.92
CA THR A 163 -30.20 25.07 5.72
C THR A 163 -30.21 26.51 5.19
N ALA A 164 -29.05 27.12 4.99
CA ALA A 164 -28.96 28.49 4.46
C ALA A 164 -29.52 28.59 3.03
N TYR A 165 -29.31 27.57 2.20
CA TYR A 165 -29.86 27.55 0.85
C TYR A 165 -31.39 27.44 0.85
N GLU A 166 -31.99 26.66 1.74
CA GLU A 166 -33.44 26.57 1.87
C GLU A 166 -34.04 27.87 2.37
N ASP A 167 -33.42 28.55 3.34
CA ASP A 167 -33.82 29.85 3.81
C ASP A 167 -33.80 30.90 2.67
N TYR A 168 -32.75 30.86 1.85
CA TYR A 168 -32.64 31.72 0.65
C TYR A 168 -33.78 31.46 -0.33
N ARG A 169 -34.09 30.18 -0.62
CA ARG A 169 -35.19 29.81 -1.53
C ARG A 169 -36.53 30.35 -1.04
N GLN A 170 -36.84 30.14 0.25
CA GLN A 170 -38.11 30.60 0.84
C GLN A 170 -38.27 32.11 0.81
N ALA A 171 -37.17 32.85 0.90
CA ALA A 171 -37.17 34.30 0.83
C ALA A 171 -37.33 34.86 -0.59
N HIS A 172 -37.09 34.08 -1.62
CA HIS A 172 -37.06 34.52 -3.03
C HIS A 172 -38.07 33.78 -3.96
N GLU A 173 -38.87 32.89 -3.41
CA GLU A 173 -40.07 32.32 -4.04
C GLU A 173 -41.31 33.16 -3.71
#